data_2a1944b58f4856a7350a0fd59218c379
#
_entry.id   2a1944b58f4856a7350a0fd59218c379
#
_cell.length_a   1.000
_cell.length_b   1.000
_cell.length_c   1.000
_cell.angle_alpha   90.00
_cell.angle_beta   90.00
_cell.angle_gamma   90.00
#
_symmetry.space_group_name_H-M   'P 1'
#
loop_
_entity.id
_entity.type
_entity.pdbx_description
1 polymer ?
#
loop_
_entity_poly.entity_id
_entity_poly.type
_entity_poly.pdbx_seq_one_letter_code
_entity_poly.pdbx_strand_id
1 'polypeptide(L)'
;MSEHCVIFITAGSKEEADKISRGLVESKLAFCVSTLPKVHSTYYWEDKIHVDKEFLLIVKTRQDQYEALETWVKNNHSYEVPEIIALPIEQGLPAYLNGIDDWVAKN
;
A
#
# COMPACT_ATOMS: atom_id res chain seq x y z
N MET A 1 1.45 19.55 8.87
CA MET A 1 1.76 18.47 7.91
C MET A 1 1.53 17.13 8.56
N SER A 2 0.96 16.23 7.80
CA SER A 2 0.68 14.89 8.31
C SER A 2 1.95 14.04 8.36
N GLU A 3 2.14 13.32 9.46
CA GLU A 3 3.26 12.40 9.61
C GLU A 3 2.90 10.98 9.18
N HIS A 4 1.61 10.73 8.97
CA HIS A 4 1.07 9.41 8.64
C HIS A 4 0.36 9.45 7.29
N CYS A 5 0.29 8.31 6.63
CA CYS A 5 -0.41 8.23 5.35
C CYS A 5 -1.10 6.89 5.14
N VAL A 6 -2.05 6.91 4.21
CA VAL A 6 -2.68 5.71 3.66
C VAL A 6 -2.12 5.54 2.26
N ILE A 7 -1.66 4.34 1.94
CA ILE A 7 -1.14 4.04 0.61
C ILE A 7 -2.04 3.01 -0.04
N PHE A 8 -2.46 3.28 -1.27
CA PHE A 8 -3.22 2.34 -2.07
C PHE A 8 -2.29 1.60 -3.02
N ILE A 9 -2.42 0.27 -3.01
CA ILE A 9 -1.67 -0.61 -3.90
C ILE A 9 -2.66 -1.62 -4.46
N THR A 10 -2.61 -1.89 -5.76
CA THR A 10 -3.41 -2.96 -6.34
C THR A 10 -2.52 -4.14 -6.68
N ALA A 11 -3.07 -5.35 -6.59
CA ALA A 11 -2.38 -6.59 -6.94
C ALA A 11 -3.31 -7.48 -7.74
N GLY A 12 -2.76 -8.25 -8.66
CA GLY A 12 -3.54 -9.04 -9.61
C GLY A 12 -3.99 -10.40 -9.08
N SER A 13 -3.48 -10.87 -7.96
CA SER A 13 -3.85 -12.16 -7.40
C SER A 13 -3.86 -12.11 -5.87
N LYS A 14 -4.56 -13.07 -5.28
CA LYS A 14 -4.58 -13.19 -3.81
C LYS A 14 -3.20 -13.50 -3.27
N GLU A 15 -2.46 -14.36 -3.96
CA GLU A 15 -1.11 -14.74 -3.53
C GLU A 15 -0.19 -13.53 -3.48
N GLU A 16 -0.22 -12.69 -4.51
CA GLU A 16 0.61 -11.49 -4.55
C GLU A 16 0.16 -10.48 -3.50
N ALA A 17 -1.15 -10.29 -3.33
CA ALA A 17 -1.68 -9.39 -2.32
C ALA A 17 -1.24 -9.82 -0.92
N ASP A 18 -1.31 -11.11 -0.63
CA ASP A 18 -0.90 -11.66 0.68
C ASP A 18 0.61 -11.50 0.88
N LYS A 19 1.40 -11.76 -0.14
CA LYS A 19 2.86 -11.61 -0.08
C LYS A 19 3.26 -10.17 0.20
N ILE A 20 2.66 -9.22 -0.52
CA ILE A 20 2.97 -7.81 -0.35
C ILE A 20 2.51 -7.33 1.04
N SER A 21 1.28 -7.66 1.44
CA SER A 21 0.74 -7.26 2.74
C SER A 21 1.62 -7.73 3.89
N ARG A 22 1.94 -9.03 3.88
CA ARG A 22 2.75 -9.62 4.94
C ARG A 22 4.17 -9.07 4.94
N GLY A 23 4.75 -8.96 3.76
CA GLY A 23 6.12 -8.46 3.63
C GLY A 23 6.27 -7.03 4.13
N LEU A 24 5.30 -6.16 3.84
CA LEU A 24 5.33 -4.79 4.30
C LEU A 24 5.25 -4.69 5.82
N VAL A 25 4.40 -5.48 6.44
CA VAL A 25 4.27 -5.46 7.90
C VAL A 25 5.49 -6.07 8.57
N GLU A 26 5.97 -7.21 8.07
CA GLU A 26 7.13 -7.87 8.65
C GLU A 26 8.40 -7.04 8.54
N SER A 27 8.56 -6.29 7.45
CA SER A 27 9.73 -5.44 7.25
C SER A 27 9.63 -4.08 7.96
N LYS A 28 8.53 -3.85 8.70
CA LYS A 28 8.27 -2.61 9.42
C LYS A 28 8.10 -1.39 8.52
N LEU A 29 7.72 -1.62 7.28
CA LEU A 29 7.38 -0.55 6.33
C LEU A 29 5.91 -0.16 6.45
N ALA A 30 5.09 -0.99 7.09
CA ALA A 30 3.68 -0.71 7.32
C ALA A 30 3.24 -1.24 8.67
N PHE A 31 2.26 -0.56 9.26
CA PHE A 31 1.65 -1.01 10.51
C PHE A 31 0.49 -1.97 10.26
N CYS A 32 -0.31 -1.67 9.25
CA CYS A 32 -1.50 -2.45 8.95
C CYS A 32 -1.77 -2.41 7.45
N VAL A 33 -2.17 -3.53 6.88
CA VAL A 33 -2.62 -3.60 5.49
C VAL A 33 -3.96 -4.29 5.46
N SER A 34 -4.98 -3.57 5.00
CA SER A 34 -6.31 -4.14 4.80
C SER A 34 -6.46 -4.47 3.31
N THR A 35 -6.93 -5.67 3.00
CA THR A 35 -7.06 -6.12 1.63
C THR A 35 -8.53 -6.29 1.26
N LEU A 36 -8.96 -5.65 0.17
CA LEU A 36 -10.30 -5.81 -0.39
C LEU A 36 -10.20 -6.66 -1.65
N PRO A 37 -10.95 -7.76 -1.72
CA PRO A 37 -11.00 -8.58 -2.93
C PRO A 37 -12.03 -8.03 -3.91
N LYS A 38 -11.99 -8.56 -5.14
CA LYS A 38 -13.04 -8.32 -6.15
C LYS A 38 -13.20 -6.86 -6.55
N VAL A 39 -12.08 -6.14 -6.59
CA VAL A 39 -12.07 -4.78 -7.11
C VAL A 39 -11.96 -4.86 -8.63
N HIS A 40 -12.83 -4.14 -9.33
CA HIS A 40 -12.77 -4.07 -10.79
C HIS A 40 -12.14 -2.74 -11.16
N SER A 41 -10.92 -2.79 -11.71
CA SER A 41 -10.19 -1.59 -12.10
C SER A 41 -10.33 -1.39 -13.60
N THR A 42 -10.85 -0.22 -13.98
CA THR A 42 -10.98 0.18 -15.38
C THR A 42 -9.94 1.25 -15.63
N TYR A 43 -9.04 1.01 -16.59
CA TYR A 43 -7.91 1.91 -16.78
C TYR A 43 -7.45 1.90 -18.24
N TYR A 44 -6.67 2.91 -18.57
CA TYR A 44 -6.07 3.08 -19.89
C TYR A 44 -4.61 2.62 -19.84
N TRP A 45 -4.22 1.76 -20.76
CA TRP A 45 -2.85 1.27 -20.85
C TRP A 45 -2.59 0.81 -22.28
N GLU A 46 -1.46 1.24 -22.84
CA GLU A 46 -1.03 0.83 -24.18
C GLU A 46 -2.13 0.97 -25.23
N ASP A 47 -2.66 2.18 -25.34
CA ASP A 47 -3.64 2.59 -26.36
C ASP A 47 -5.01 1.94 -26.27
N LYS A 48 -5.35 1.31 -25.14
CA LYS A 48 -6.71 0.78 -24.97
C LYS A 48 -7.19 0.75 -23.52
N ILE A 49 -8.48 0.55 -23.40
CA ILE A 49 -9.15 0.47 -22.10
C ILE A 49 -9.13 -0.99 -21.64
N HIS A 50 -8.75 -1.20 -20.41
CA HIS A 50 -8.72 -2.52 -19.74
C HIS A 50 -9.68 -2.53 -18.56
N VAL A 51 -10.25 -3.69 -18.27
CA VAL A 51 -10.99 -3.91 -17.03
C VAL A 51 -10.46 -5.20 -16.41
N ASP A 52 -9.83 -5.08 -15.25
CA ASP A 52 -9.25 -6.24 -14.57
C ASP A 52 -9.80 -6.38 -13.16
N LYS A 53 -9.89 -7.63 -12.70
CA LYS A 53 -10.18 -7.91 -11.30
C LYS A 53 -8.88 -7.78 -10.52
N GLU A 54 -8.95 -7.06 -9.43
CA GLU A 54 -7.77 -6.84 -8.61
C GLU A 54 -8.11 -6.91 -7.12
N PHE A 55 -7.05 -6.96 -6.32
CA PHE A 55 -7.13 -6.81 -4.87
C PHE A 55 -6.60 -5.42 -4.54
N LEU A 56 -7.34 -4.68 -3.72
CA LEU A 56 -6.91 -3.36 -3.28
C LEU A 56 -6.34 -3.47 -1.87
N LEU A 57 -5.09 -3.06 -1.71
CA LEU A 57 -4.42 -3.02 -0.44
C LEU A 57 -4.47 -1.59 0.08
N ILE A 58 -4.97 -1.44 1.31
CA ILE A 58 -5.04 -0.16 1.99
C ILE A 58 -4.02 -0.22 3.12
N VAL A 59 -2.91 0.48 2.93
CA VAL A 59 -1.73 0.40 3.79
C VAL A 59 -1.70 1.60 4.72
N LYS A 60 -1.48 1.38 6.02
CA LYS A 60 -1.34 2.48 6.98
C LYS A 60 0.10 2.51 7.48
N THR A 61 0.76 3.64 7.27
CA THR A 61 2.16 3.79 7.61
C THR A 61 2.55 5.26 7.87
N ARG A 62 3.85 5.51 7.96
CA ARG A 62 4.41 6.85 8.14
C ARG A 62 4.82 7.43 6.80
N GLN A 63 4.66 8.75 6.66
CA GLN A 63 5.09 9.46 5.45
C GLN A 63 6.59 9.29 5.19
N ASP A 64 7.41 9.25 6.24
CA ASP A 64 8.87 9.15 6.08
C ASP A 64 9.34 7.78 5.59
N GLN A 65 8.43 6.80 5.51
CA GLN A 65 8.75 5.48 4.95
C GLN A 65 8.23 5.27 3.53
N TYR A 66 7.61 6.28 2.95
CA TYR A 66 7.00 6.10 1.62
C TYR A 66 8.01 5.66 0.57
N GLU A 67 9.17 6.32 0.49
CA GLU A 67 10.15 5.98 -0.54
C GLU A 67 10.68 4.56 -0.39
N ALA A 68 10.97 4.14 0.84
CA ALA A 68 11.43 2.79 1.10
C ALA A 68 10.35 1.76 0.77
N LEU A 69 9.09 2.09 1.11
CA LEU A 69 7.95 1.22 0.80
C LEU A 69 7.77 1.09 -0.70
N GLU A 70 7.81 2.20 -1.42
CA GLU A 70 7.66 2.19 -2.88
C GLU A 70 8.73 1.31 -3.53
N THR A 71 9.97 1.45 -3.11
CA THR A 71 11.08 0.63 -3.64
C THR A 71 10.84 -0.85 -3.36
N TRP A 72 10.44 -1.17 -2.13
CA TRP A 72 10.19 -2.56 -1.76
C TRP A 72 9.05 -3.17 -2.59
N VAL A 73 7.95 -2.43 -2.76
CA VAL A 73 6.81 -2.91 -3.54
C VAL A 73 7.19 -3.11 -5.00
N LYS A 74 7.90 -2.17 -5.60
CA LYS A 74 8.35 -2.31 -7.00
C LYS A 74 9.19 -3.56 -7.19
N ASN A 75 10.05 -3.88 -6.23
CA ASN A 75 10.93 -5.05 -6.32
C ASN A 75 10.19 -6.37 -6.08
N ASN A 76 8.98 -6.33 -5.58
CA ASN A 76 8.19 -7.51 -5.22
C ASN A 76 6.85 -7.62 -5.96
N HIS A 77 6.62 -6.74 -6.93
CA HIS A 77 5.37 -6.69 -7.68
C HIS A 77 5.54 -7.24 -9.08
N SER A 78 4.54 -7.96 -9.58
CA SER A 78 4.58 -8.54 -10.92
C SER A 78 4.31 -7.51 -12.02
N TYR A 79 3.65 -6.41 -11.69
CA TYR A 79 3.37 -5.37 -12.69
C TYR A 79 4.62 -4.54 -12.99
N GLU A 80 4.76 -4.15 -14.25
CA GLU A 80 5.82 -3.24 -14.65
C GLU A 80 5.65 -1.87 -13.99
N VAL A 81 4.41 -1.36 -13.97
CA VAL A 81 4.06 -0.10 -13.32
C VAL A 81 2.90 -0.34 -12.36
N PRO A 82 3.18 -0.71 -11.10
CA PRO A 82 2.12 -0.92 -10.13
C PRO A 82 1.53 0.40 -9.64
N GLU A 83 0.25 0.37 -9.25
CA GLU A 83 -0.35 1.51 -8.57
C GLU A 83 0.20 1.57 -7.15
N ILE A 84 0.84 2.67 -6.81
CA ILE A 84 1.34 2.96 -5.46
C ILE A 84 1.14 4.44 -5.25
N ILE A 85 0.08 4.82 -4.53
CA ILE A 85 -0.23 6.22 -4.28
C ILE A 85 -0.53 6.44 -2.81
N ALA A 86 -0.13 7.59 -2.29
CA ALA A 86 -0.27 7.92 -0.88
C ALA A 86 -1.19 9.11 -0.68
N LEU A 87 -2.02 9.01 0.35
CA LEU A 87 -2.88 10.10 0.82
C LEU A 87 -2.50 10.42 2.26
N PRO A 88 -2.42 11.69 2.63
CA PRO A 88 -2.11 12.04 4.02
C PRO A 88 -3.26 11.67 4.94
N ILE A 89 -2.93 11.22 6.15
CA ILE A 89 -3.91 11.06 7.23
C ILE A 89 -3.87 12.34 8.05
N GLU A 90 -4.86 13.18 7.89
CA GLU A 90 -4.89 14.46 8.61
C GLU A 90 -5.37 14.32 10.05
N GLN A 91 -6.29 13.40 10.30
CA GLN A 91 -6.83 13.15 11.63
C GLN A 91 -6.98 11.65 11.85
N GLY A 92 -6.68 11.19 13.04
CA GLY A 92 -6.84 9.79 13.39
C GLY A 92 -6.92 9.63 14.90
N LEU A 93 -7.43 8.48 15.32
CA LEU A 93 -7.47 8.16 16.75
C LEU A 93 -6.04 8.12 17.29
N PRO A 94 -5.72 8.91 18.34
CA PRO A 94 -4.35 8.99 18.84
C PRO A 94 -3.72 7.63 19.14
N ALA A 95 -4.46 6.72 19.76
CA ALA A 95 -3.93 5.39 20.08
C ALA A 95 -3.56 4.59 18.83
N TYR A 96 -4.34 4.76 17.74
CA TYR A 96 -4.03 4.08 16.48
C TYR A 96 -2.78 4.68 15.83
N LEU A 97 -2.69 6.01 15.79
CA LEU A 97 -1.53 6.69 15.23
C LEU A 97 -0.26 6.36 16.00
N ASN A 98 -0.37 6.25 17.34
CA ASN A 98 0.76 5.81 18.17
C ASN A 98 1.18 4.39 17.83
N GLY A 99 0.22 3.52 17.49
CA GLY A 99 0.53 2.15 17.05
C GLY A 99 1.36 2.15 15.78
N ILE A 100 1.05 3.04 14.84
CA ILE A 100 1.85 3.19 13.62
C ILE A 100 3.28 3.60 14.00
N ASP A 101 3.42 4.60 14.85
CA ASP A 101 4.73 5.12 15.25
C ASP A 101 5.57 4.10 16.00
N ASP A 102 4.93 3.25 16.80
CA ASP A 102 5.64 2.26 17.59
C ASP A 102 6.19 1.11 16.75
N TRP A 103 5.49 0.76 15.68
CA TRP A 103 5.89 -0.40 14.85
C TRP A 103 6.73 -0.01 13.65
N VAL A 104 6.32 1.04 12.91
CA VAL A 104 6.96 1.39 11.64
C VAL A 104 8.35 1.96 11.88
N ALA A 105 9.31 1.51 11.07
CA ALA A 105 10.68 2.02 11.16
C ALA A 105 10.71 3.54 10.94
N LYS A 106 11.65 4.22 11.58
CA LYS A 106 11.79 5.68 11.46
C LYS A 106 13.04 6.03 10.68
N ASN A 107 12.91 7.05 9.88
CA ASN A 107 14.06 7.62 9.17
C ASN A 107 14.70 8.73 10.01
#